data_eb3bbb4c1106315032e3ceeaa995431d
#
_entry.id   eb3bbb4c1106315032e3ceeaa995431d
#
_cell.length_a   1.000
_cell.length_b   1.000
_cell.length_c   1.000
_cell.angle_alpha   90.00
_cell.angle_beta   90.00
_cell.angle_gamma   90.00
#
_symmetry.space_group_name_H-M   'P 1'
#
loop_
_entity.id
_entity.type
_entity.pdbx_description
1 polymer ?
#
loop_
_entity_poly.entity_id
_entity_poly.type
_entity_poly.pdbx_seq_one_letter_code
_entity_poly.pdbx_strand_id
1 'polypeptide(L)'
;MKDLDYPFNSDYIIRKKKSLKKQLLADENTKYIGKKIAILGGETTENIKLVLELFLLNYGIRPDFYESEYNRYYEDGMFPNSDLEEFKPDIIYVCTCVRNIIEWPVMTDSKNDVDTKRQALMDKFTGLWDTMAAKYHCPIIQNNFEYPFFRLMGNKDASDYHGRINYVTSLNMAFYDYAQTHNNFYICDVNYISASYGLDKWSDPYYWYMYKYAVAVPAIPYLSFNVAKVIKSIYGKNKKAIWIWIIRCGEAL
;
A
#
# COMPACT_ATOMS: atom_id res chain seq x y z
N MET A 1 -17.38 12.45 -7.54
CA MET A 1 -17.47 13.70 -6.70
C MET A 1 -16.19 14.49 -6.91
N LYS A 2 -16.28 15.75 -7.35
CA LYS A 2 -15.12 16.56 -7.76
C LYS A 2 -14.04 16.72 -6.67
N ASP A 3 -14.44 16.81 -5.40
CA ASP A 3 -13.51 16.97 -4.27
C ASP A 3 -12.61 15.74 -4.03
N LEU A 4 -12.97 14.58 -4.60
CA LEU A 4 -12.20 13.34 -4.54
C LEU A 4 -11.46 13.02 -5.84
N ASP A 5 -11.50 13.91 -6.84
CA ASP A 5 -10.76 13.76 -8.09
C ASP A 5 -9.38 14.43 -7.95
N TYR A 6 -8.35 13.77 -8.45
CA TYR A 6 -6.99 14.31 -8.41
C TYR A 6 -6.81 15.45 -9.43
N PRO A 7 -6.17 16.57 -9.05
CA PRO A 7 -5.61 16.90 -7.72
C PRO A 7 -6.68 17.30 -6.69
N PHE A 8 -6.62 16.75 -5.50
CA PHE A 8 -7.56 17.00 -4.40
C PHE A 8 -6.89 17.75 -3.24
N ASN A 9 -7.72 18.36 -2.37
CA ASN A 9 -7.26 18.97 -1.15
C ASN A 9 -7.30 17.95 0.00
N SER A 10 -6.12 17.49 0.41
CA SER A 10 -5.97 16.48 1.47
C SER A 10 -6.56 16.91 2.80
N ASP A 11 -6.31 18.15 3.24
CA ASP A 11 -6.82 18.68 4.52
C ASP A 11 -8.34 18.77 4.51
N TYR A 12 -8.93 19.12 3.37
CA TYR A 12 -10.38 19.14 3.21
C TYR A 12 -10.97 17.74 3.37
N ILE A 13 -10.40 16.73 2.70
CA ILE A 13 -10.85 15.34 2.79
C ILE A 13 -10.79 14.86 4.25
N ILE A 14 -9.66 15.06 4.93
CA ILE A 14 -9.47 14.64 6.33
C ILE A 14 -10.52 15.27 7.24
N ARG A 15 -10.73 16.60 7.11
CA ARG A 15 -11.68 17.32 7.97
C ARG A 15 -13.14 17.00 7.67
N LYS A 16 -13.47 16.71 6.41
CA LYS A 16 -14.85 16.55 5.95
C LYS A 16 -15.25 15.09 5.67
N LYS A 17 -14.42 14.11 6.06
CA LYS A 17 -14.64 12.69 5.76
C LYS A 17 -16.05 12.19 6.06
N LYS A 18 -16.64 12.54 7.21
CA LYS A 18 -18.02 12.15 7.56
C LYS A 18 -19.09 12.78 6.64
N SER A 19 -18.93 14.06 6.30
CA SER A 19 -19.83 14.77 5.40
C SER A 19 -19.75 14.24 3.97
N LEU A 20 -18.53 14.01 3.48
CA LEU A 20 -18.28 13.44 2.15
C LEU A 20 -18.89 12.04 2.02
N LYS A 21 -18.70 11.17 3.03
CA LYS A 21 -19.33 9.85 3.07
C LYS A 21 -20.84 9.94 2.99
N LYS A 22 -21.47 10.84 3.79
CA LYS A 22 -22.91 11.05 3.77
C LYS A 22 -23.42 11.49 2.38
N GLN A 23 -22.71 12.41 1.73
CA GLN A 23 -23.06 12.89 0.38
C GLN A 23 -22.96 11.78 -0.68
N LEU A 24 -21.88 10.97 -0.63
CA LEU A 24 -21.71 9.85 -1.55
C LEU A 24 -22.84 8.82 -1.41
N LEU A 25 -23.20 8.47 -0.18
CA LEU A 25 -24.25 7.49 0.09
C LEU A 25 -25.66 8.02 -0.16
N ALA A 26 -25.86 9.34 -0.22
CA ALA A 26 -27.15 9.96 -0.53
C ALA A 26 -27.45 10.03 -2.03
N ASP A 27 -26.48 9.71 -2.91
CA ASP A 27 -26.70 9.66 -4.35
C ASP A 27 -27.40 8.37 -4.76
N GLU A 28 -28.73 8.43 -4.90
CA GLU A 28 -29.59 7.31 -5.29
C GLU A 28 -29.30 6.78 -6.71
N ASN A 29 -28.65 7.56 -7.57
CA ASN A 29 -28.31 7.16 -8.94
C ASN A 29 -27.07 6.27 -8.99
N THR A 30 -26.25 6.24 -7.96
CA THR A 30 -25.03 5.44 -7.93
C THR A 30 -25.35 3.98 -7.56
N LYS A 31 -25.14 3.08 -8.51
CA LYS A 31 -25.20 1.63 -8.26
C LYS A 31 -23.86 1.14 -7.72
N TYR A 32 -23.85 0.81 -6.44
CA TYR A 32 -22.66 0.28 -5.77
C TYR A 32 -22.46 -1.21 -6.02
N ILE A 33 -21.19 -1.60 -6.20
CA ILE A 33 -20.77 -2.99 -6.15
C ILE A 33 -20.24 -3.24 -4.73
N GLY A 34 -20.85 -4.15 -3.97
CA GLY A 34 -20.38 -4.55 -2.65
C GLY A 34 -19.06 -5.34 -2.75
N LYS A 35 -18.07 -5.01 -1.89
CA LYS A 35 -16.79 -5.73 -1.82
C LYS A 35 -16.30 -5.86 -0.39
N LYS A 36 -15.90 -7.06 -0.01
CA LYS A 36 -15.29 -7.38 1.29
C LYS A 36 -13.78 -7.21 1.19
N ILE A 37 -13.25 -6.26 1.94
CA ILE A 37 -11.84 -5.87 1.91
C ILE A 37 -11.21 -6.13 3.26
N ALA A 38 -10.27 -7.07 3.35
CA ALA A 38 -9.48 -7.28 4.56
C ALA A 38 -8.25 -6.37 4.52
N ILE A 39 -8.07 -5.54 5.55
CA ILE A 39 -6.87 -4.73 5.75
C ILE A 39 -6.03 -5.40 6.83
N LEU A 40 -4.87 -5.93 6.45
CA LEU A 40 -3.90 -6.51 7.35
C LEU A 40 -2.78 -5.51 7.61
N GLY A 41 -2.81 -4.88 8.79
CA GLY A 41 -1.99 -3.72 9.10
C GLY A 41 -0.68 -4.06 9.83
N GLY A 42 0.45 -3.60 9.28
CA GLY A 42 1.73 -3.47 10.00
C GLY A 42 1.84 -2.15 10.76
N GLU A 43 0.84 -1.30 10.62
CA GLU A 43 0.64 -0.03 11.31
C GLU A 43 -0.83 0.12 11.73
N THR A 44 -1.19 1.21 12.40
CA THR A 44 -2.60 1.54 12.69
C THR A 44 -3.28 2.07 11.43
N THR A 45 -4.28 1.35 10.94
CA THR A 45 -4.89 1.56 9.61
C THR A 45 -6.24 2.28 9.64
N GLU A 46 -6.80 2.58 10.82
CA GLU A 46 -8.15 3.17 10.96
C GLU A 46 -8.38 4.39 10.07
N ASN A 47 -7.47 5.37 10.08
CA ASN A 47 -7.61 6.56 9.25
C ASN A 47 -7.46 6.27 7.76
N ILE A 48 -6.57 5.30 7.40
CA ILE A 48 -6.42 4.84 6.01
C ILE A 48 -7.73 4.22 5.53
N LYS A 49 -8.33 3.32 6.33
CA LYS A 49 -9.61 2.68 6.06
C LYS A 49 -10.73 3.69 5.82
N LEU A 50 -10.87 4.69 6.72
CA LEU A 50 -11.90 5.72 6.61
C LEU A 50 -11.79 6.57 5.34
N VAL A 51 -10.56 6.88 4.92
CA VAL A 51 -10.32 7.68 3.70
C VAL A 51 -10.40 6.80 2.44
N LEU A 52 -9.92 5.57 2.52
CA LEU A 52 -10.06 4.57 1.45
C LEU A 52 -11.54 4.35 1.08
N GLU A 53 -12.40 4.26 2.10
CA GLU A 53 -13.85 4.13 1.89
C GLU A 53 -14.42 5.25 1.02
N LEU A 54 -14.00 6.50 1.23
CA LEU A 54 -14.47 7.64 0.44
C LEU A 54 -14.12 7.49 -1.06
N PHE A 55 -12.87 7.14 -1.34
CA PHE A 55 -12.44 6.95 -2.73
C PHE A 55 -13.12 5.75 -3.38
N LEU A 56 -13.32 4.66 -2.65
CA LEU A 56 -14.03 3.48 -3.16
C LEU A 56 -15.50 3.80 -3.45
N LEU A 57 -16.19 4.49 -2.56
CA LEU A 57 -17.56 4.96 -2.79
C LEU A 57 -17.62 5.89 -4.01
N ASN A 58 -16.65 6.81 -4.16
CA ASN A 58 -16.56 7.66 -5.35
C ASN A 58 -16.37 6.87 -6.65
N TYR A 59 -15.81 5.68 -6.58
CA TYR A 59 -15.65 4.76 -7.71
C TYR A 59 -16.83 3.77 -7.88
N GLY A 60 -17.88 3.90 -7.08
CA GLY A 60 -19.05 3.00 -7.14
C GLY A 60 -18.81 1.64 -6.48
N ILE A 61 -17.80 1.55 -5.60
CA ILE A 61 -17.51 0.35 -4.81
C ILE A 61 -17.90 0.62 -3.35
N ARG A 62 -18.82 -0.19 -2.82
CA ARG A 62 -19.22 -0.11 -1.41
C ARG A 62 -18.42 -1.16 -0.62
N PRO A 63 -17.42 -0.75 0.14
CA PRO A 63 -16.61 -1.69 0.90
C PRO A 63 -17.33 -2.14 2.16
N ASP A 64 -17.10 -3.41 2.53
CA ASP A 64 -17.22 -3.95 3.87
C ASP A 64 -15.80 -4.30 4.32
N PHE A 65 -15.41 -3.92 5.54
CA PHE A 65 -14.03 -4.03 5.98
C PHE A 65 -13.85 -5.01 7.13
N TYR A 66 -12.90 -5.92 6.99
CA TYR A 66 -12.17 -6.52 8.10
C TYR A 66 -10.90 -5.70 8.32
N GLU A 67 -10.56 -5.42 9.56
CA GLU A 67 -9.34 -4.71 9.93
C GLU A 67 -8.62 -5.47 11.03
N SER A 68 -7.38 -5.88 10.75
CA SER A 68 -6.55 -6.51 11.76
C SER A 68 -6.14 -5.52 12.85
N GLU A 69 -5.84 -6.02 14.04
CA GLU A 69 -5.21 -5.21 15.07
C GLU A 69 -3.81 -4.75 14.62
N TYR A 70 -3.29 -3.72 15.29
CA TYR A 70 -1.96 -3.18 15.02
C TYR A 70 -0.89 -4.28 14.96
N ASN A 71 -0.13 -4.28 13.86
CA ASN A 71 1.03 -5.15 13.60
C ASN A 71 0.72 -6.66 13.59
N ARG A 72 -0.54 -7.05 13.40
CA ARG A 72 -0.93 -8.47 13.29
C ARG A 72 -1.07 -8.98 11.85
N TYR A 73 -0.61 -8.20 10.87
CA TYR A 73 -0.70 -8.58 9.45
C TYR A 73 -0.14 -9.97 9.14
N TYR A 74 0.97 -10.32 9.81
CA TYR A 74 1.63 -11.61 9.60
C TYR A 74 0.88 -12.75 10.28
N GLU A 75 0.52 -12.58 11.56
CA GLU A 75 -0.22 -13.57 12.34
C GLU A 75 -1.57 -13.87 11.71
N ASP A 76 -2.33 -12.84 11.37
CA ASP A 76 -3.68 -13.00 10.81
C ASP A 76 -3.67 -13.59 9.38
N GLY A 77 -2.64 -13.32 8.60
CA GLY A 77 -2.50 -13.87 7.25
C GLY A 77 -1.89 -15.28 7.21
N MET A 78 -0.97 -15.57 8.12
CA MET A 78 -0.19 -16.82 8.12
C MET A 78 -0.85 -17.96 8.89
N PHE A 79 -1.50 -17.65 10.03
CA PHE A 79 -2.09 -18.65 10.91
C PHE A 79 -3.62 -18.69 10.80
N PRO A 80 -4.28 -19.72 11.33
CA PRO A 80 -5.74 -19.77 11.39
C PRO A 80 -6.31 -18.55 12.14
N ASN A 81 -7.24 -17.85 11.49
CA ASN A 81 -7.98 -16.73 12.04
C ASN A 81 -9.46 -16.88 11.69
N SER A 82 -10.27 -17.29 12.66
CA SER A 82 -11.70 -17.58 12.46
C SER A 82 -12.48 -16.37 11.91
N ASP A 83 -12.17 -15.18 12.38
CA ASP A 83 -12.90 -13.97 12.01
C ASP A 83 -12.61 -13.56 10.57
N LEU A 84 -11.34 -13.66 10.14
CA LEU A 84 -10.95 -13.40 8.76
C LEU A 84 -11.47 -14.50 7.81
N GLU A 85 -11.51 -15.77 8.27
CA GLU A 85 -12.05 -16.88 7.49
C GLU A 85 -13.56 -16.77 7.30
N GLU A 86 -14.30 -16.38 8.35
CA GLU A 86 -15.75 -16.14 8.28
C GLU A 86 -16.06 -14.90 7.42
N PHE A 87 -15.22 -13.88 7.50
CA PHE A 87 -15.36 -12.67 6.68
C PHE A 87 -15.30 -12.96 5.19
N LYS A 88 -14.49 -13.93 4.73
CA LYS A 88 -14.35 -14.33 3.31
C LYS A 88 -14.05 -13.12 2.40
N PRO A 89 -12.84 -12.55 2.48
CA PRO A 89 -12.52 -11.33 1.74
C PRO A 89 -12.56 -11.54 0.23
N ASP A 90 -13.08 -10.54 -0.50
CA ASP A 90 -12.96 -10.41 -1.95
C ASP A 90 -11.55 -9.92 -2.35
N ILE A 91 -10.85 -9.25 -1.43
CA ILE A 91 -9.50 -8.71 -1.61
C ILE A 91 -8.82 -8.55 -0.25
N ILE A 92 -7.51 -8.80 -0.22
CA ILE A 92 -6.66 -8.57 0.95
C ILE A 92 -5.71 -7.41 0.64
N TYR A 93 -5.67 -6.42 1.51
CA TYR A 93 -4.70 -5.32 1.46
C TYR A 93 -3.73 -5.45 2.63
N VAL A 94 -2.46 -5.74 2.34
CA VAL A 94 -1.37 -5.83 3.31
C VAL A 94 -0.69 -4.46 3.40
N CYS A 95 -1.04 -3.72 4.45
CA CYS A 95 -0.60 -2.35 4.69
C CYS A 95 0.64 -2.36 5.59
N THR A 96 1.80 -2.64 5.01
CA THR A 96 3.11 -2.59 5.69
C THR A 96 3.89 -1.34 5.28
N CYS A 97 4.88 -0.98 6.08
CA CYS A 97 5.77 0.17 5.90
C CYS A 97 7.21 -0.21 6.22
N VAL A 98 8.15 0.68 5.99
CA VAL A 98 9.58 0.47 6.27
C VAL A 98 9.88 0.06 7.72
N ARG A 99 8.98 0.38 8.66
CA ARG A 99 9.13 0.02 10.08
C ARG A 99 8.82 -1.44 10.39
N ASN A 100 8.25 -2.18 9.43
CA ASN A 100 8.06 -3.62 9.54
C ASN A 100 9.29 -4.43 9.10
N ILE A 101 10.35 -3.75 8.63
CA ILE A 101 11.66 -4.35 8.44
C ILE A 101 12.33 -4.50 9.81
N ILE A 102 12.41 -5.73 10.32
CA ILE A 102 12.89 -6.02 11.67
C ILE A 102 14.43 -6.00 11.72
N GLU A 103 15.06 -6.62 10.70
CA GLU A 103 16.52 -6.77 10.63
C GLU A 103 17.10 -5.89 9.53
N TRP A 104 17.97 -4.99 9.97
CA TRP A 104 18.71 -4.10 9.08
C TRP A 104 20.17 -4.52 8.96
N PRO A 105 20.81 -4.24 7.83
CA PRO A 105 22.26 -4.34 7.73
C PRO A 105 22.95 -3.47 8.79
N VAL A 106 24.03 -4.00 9.36
CA VAL A 106 24.94 -3.27 10.25
C VAL A 106 26.34 -3.26 9.67
N MET A 107 27.18 -2.30 10.06
CA MET A 107 28.49 -2.07 9.46
C MET A 107 29.47 -3.26 9.63
N THR A 108 29.19 -4.18 10.54
CA THR A 108 30.01 -5.40 10.77
C THR A 108 29.56 -6.59 9.93
N ASP A 109 28.42 -6.49 9.23
CA ASP A 109 27.94 -7.57 8.38
C ASP A 109 28.85 -7.74 7.16
N SER A 110 29.10 -8.98 6.77
CA SER A 110 29.61 -9.26 5.44
C SER A 110 28.48 -9.10 4.39
N LYS A 111 28.85 -9.01 3.11
CA LYS A 111 27.85 -9.00 2.05
C LYS A 111 26.91 -10.22 2.11
N ASN A 112 27.47 -11.39 2.46
CA ASN A 112 26.69 -12.62 2.61
C ASN A 112 25.69 -12.52 3.77
N ASP A 113 26.05 -11.88 4.88
CA ASP A 113 25.14 -11.68 6.01
C ASP A 113 23.97 -10.77 5.61
N VAL A 114 24.25 -9.70 4.86
CA VAL A 114 23.20 -8.80 4.34
C VAL A 114 22.28 -9.52 3.37
N ASP A 115 22.83 -10.32 2.45
CA ASP A 115 22.04 -11.11 1.51
C ASP A 115 21.17 -12.15 2.23
N THR A 116 21.68 -12.76 3.31
CA THR A 116 20.94 -13.70 4.16
C THR A 116 19.78 -13.02 4.88
N LYS A 117 20.01 -11.84 5.47
CA LYS A 117 18.93 -11.04 6.12
C LYS A 117 17.85 -10.67 5.13
N ARG A 118 18.24 -10.22 3.92
CA ARG A 118 17.31 -9.88 2.86
C ARG A 118 16.48 -11.10 2.44
N GLN A 119 17.11 -12.25 2.24
CA GLN A 119 16.43 -13.47 1.84
C GLN A 119 15.45 -13.94 2.93
N ALA A 120 15.84 -13.93 4.19
CA ALA A 120 14.96 -14.29 5.31
C ALA A 120 13.69 -13.41 5.37
N LEU A 121 13.84 -12.10 5.11
CA LEU A 121 12.69 -11.20 5.04
C LEU A 121 11.82 -11.49 3.81
N MET A 122 12.41 -11.78 2.66
CA MET A 122 11.67 -12.19 1.46
C MET A 122 10.94 -13.51 1.67
N ASP A 123 11.56 -14.51 2.27
CA ASP A 123 10.93 -15.80 2.58
C ASP A 123 9.72 -15.62 3.52
N LYS A 124 9.82 -14.70 4.46
CA LYS A 124 8.70 -14.33 5.35
C LYS A 124 7.52 -13.77 4.55
N PHE A 125 7.77 -12.84 3.62
CA PHE A 125 6.70 -12.23 2.83
C PHE A 125 6.13 -13.18 1.78
N THR A 126 6.98 -13.93 1.07
CA THR A 126 6.50 -14.91 0.08
C THR A 126 5.68 -16.00 0.74
N GLY A 127 6.12 -16.54 1.88
CA GLY A 127 5.34 -17.51 2.65
C GLY A 127 3.97 -16.98 3.09
N LEU A 128 3.91 -15.70 3.51
CA LEU A 128 2.65 -15.03 3.85
C LEU A 128 1.73 -14.91 2.62
N TRP A 129 2.25 -14.42 1.50
CA TRP A 129 1.46 -14.23 0.27
C TRP A 129 0.96 -15.56 -0.30
N ASP A 130 1.79 -16.57 -0.35
CA ASP A 130 1.43 -17.91 -0.83
C ASP A 130 0.37 -18.55 0.05
N THR A 131 0.49 -18.40 1.38
CA THR A 131 -0.51 -18.91 2.33
C THR A 131 -1.86 -18.21 2.14
N MET A 132 -1.87 -16.88 2.03
CA MET A 132 -3.11 -16.13 1.80
C MET A 132 -3.72 -16.44 0.43
N ALA A 133 -2.90 -16.54 -0.62
CA ALA A 133 -3.37 -16.88 -1.97
C ALA A 133 -4.02 -18.27 -2.01
N ALA A 134 -3.38 -19.25 -1.39
CA ALA A 134 -3.90 -20.62 -1.30
C ALA A 134 -5.17 -20.72 -0.45
N LYS A 135 -5.31 -19.89 0.60
CA LYS A 135 -6.43 -19.97 1.55
C LYS A 135 -7.65 -19.18 1.08
N TYR A 136 -7.46 -17.96 0.59
CA TYR A 136 -8.57 -17.04 0.30
C TYR A 136 -8.91 -16.94 -1.19
N HIS A 137 -8.04 -17.36 -2.09
CA HIS A 137 -8.25 -17.33 -3.54
C HIS A 137 -8.72 -15.96 -4.09
N CYS A 138 -8.30 -14.88 -3.46
CA CYS A 138 -8.65 -13.52 -3.82
C CYS A 138 -7.41 -12.68 -4.14
N PRO A 139 -7.57 -11.54 -4.84
CA PRO A 139 -6.47 -10.62 -5.07
C PRO A 139 -5.81 -10.12 -3.79
N ILE A 140 -4.48 -10.01 -3.80
CA ILE A 140 -3.67 -9.45 -2.73
C ILE A 140 -3.05 -8.15 -3.21
N ILE A 141 -3.20 -7.06 -2.44
CA ILE A 141 -2.48 -5.81 -2.64
C ILE A 141 -1.46 -5.69 -1.51
N GLN A 142 -0.18 -5.57 -1.87
CA GLN A 142 0.92 -5.39 -0.94
C GLN A 142 1.52 -3.99 -1.09
N ASN A 143 1.68 -3.24 0.01
CA ASN A 143 2.55 -2.08 0.00
C ASN A 143 4.01 -2.53 -0.17
N ASN A 144 4.74 -1.92 -1.09
CA ASN A 144 6.19 -1.94 -0.99
C ASN A 144 6.68 -0.96 0.09
N PHE A 145 7.98 -0.80 0.27
CA PHE A 145 8.54 0.02 1.33
C PHE A 145 8.94 1.40 0.80
N GLU A 146 8.52 2.44 1.51
CA GLU A 146 9.07 3.78 1.37
C GLU A 146 10.53 3.84 1.82
N TYR A 147 11.30 4.78 1.30
CA TYR A 147 12.66 5.01 1.80
C TYR A 147 12.63 5.65 3.19
N PRO A 148 13.54 5.25 4.10
CA PRO A 148 13.76 6.00 5.32
C PRO A 148 14.29 7.41 4.98
N PHE A 149 13.71 8.45 5.58
CA PHE A 149 14.12 9.83 5.30
C PHE A 149 15.59 10.08 5.69
N PHE A 150 16.00 9.57 6.86
CA PHE A 150 17.38 9.73 7.33
C PHE A 150 18.29 8.64 6.78
N ARG A 151 19.33 9.08 6.09
CA ARG A 151 20.37 8.22 5.51
C ARG A 151 21.58 8.19 6.43
N LEU A 152 21.91 7.04 7.00
CA LEU A 152 22.99 6.89 7.97
C LEU A 152 24.38 7.10 7.36
N MET A 153 24.52 6.79 6.07
CA MET A 153 25.78 6.87 5.31
C MET A 153 25.76 8.02 4.28
N GLY A 154 24.83 8.98 4.40
CA GLY A 154 24.69 10.07 3.45
C GLY A 154 24.43 9.56 2.03
N ASN A 155 25.15 10.08 1.01
CA ASN A 155 24.96 9.65 -0.38
C ASN A 155 25.43 8.20 -0.63
N LYS A 156 26.34 7.67 0.20
CA LYS A 156 26.83 6.31 0.07
C LYS A 156 25.77 5.27 0.44
N ASP A 157 24.74 5.66 1.17
CA ASP A 157 23.64 4.79 1.61
C ASP A 157 22.92 4.09 0.44
N ALA A 158 22.92 4.69 -0.73
CA ALA A 158 22.31 4.10 -1.95
C ALA A 158 23.20 3.04 -2.62
N SER A 159 24.52 3.17 -2.53
CA SER A 159 25.47 2.33 -3.27
C SER A 159 26.21 1.29 -2.41
N ASP A 160 26.16 1.42 -1.09
CA ASP A 160 26.77 0.48 -0.15
C ASP A 160 25.75 -0.56 0.31
N TYR A 161 26.15 -1.84 0.37
CA TYR A 161 25.23 -2.92 0.76
C TYR A 161 24.79 -2.85 2.23
N HIS A 162 25.46 -2.07 3.08
CA HIS A 162 25.01 -1.79 4.45
C HIS A 162 23.98 -0.65 4.48
N GLY A 163 23.85 0.11 3.39
CA GLY A 163 22.96 1.26 3.34
C GLY A 163 21.49 0.87 3.35
N ARG A 164 20.69 1.58 4.14
CA ARG A 164 19.26 1.33 4.25
C ARG A 164 18.51 1.59 2.93
N ILE A 165 18.92 2.60 2.17
CA ILE A 165 18.34 2.87 0.83
C ILE A 165 18.65 1.72 -0.12
N ASN A 166 19.89 1.20 -0.12
CA ASN A 166 20.26 0.04 -0.94
C ASN A 166 19.43 -1.19 -0.56
N TYR A 167 19.30 -1.44 0.73
CA TYR A 167 18.56 -2.59 1.26
C TYR A 167 17.07 -2.52 0.88
N VAL A 168 16.39 -1.38 1.11
CA VAL A 168 14.99 -1.18 0.72
C VAL A 168 14.82 -1.29 -0.80
N THR A 169 15.74 -0.73 -1.60
CA THR A 169 15.69 -0.86 -3.06
C THR A 169 15.70 -2.33 -3.48
N SER A 170 16.60 -3.13 -2.89
CA SER A 170 16.70 -4.56 -3.22
C SER A 170 15.47 -5.37 -2.81
N LEU A 171 14.84 -5.03 -1.67
CA LEU A 171 13.58 -5.63 -1.24
C LEU A 171 12.43 -5.27 -2.18
N ASN A 172 12.28 -4.00 -2.54
CA ASN A 172 11.24 -3.55 -3.44
C ASN A 172 11.38 -4.19 -4.83
N MET A 173 12.60 -4.37 -5.34
CA MET A 173 12.84 -5.10 -6.58
C MET A 173 12.37 -6.55 -6.48
N ALA A 174 12.68 -7.24 -5.38
CA ALA A 174 12.20 -8.60 -5.16
C ALA A 174 10.67 -8.70 -5.07
N PHE A 175 9.99 -7.67 -4.50
CA PHE A 175 8.53 -7.58 -4.50
C PHE A 175 7.97 -7.43 -5.93
N TYR A 176 8.62 -6.63 -6.77
CA TYR A 176 8.23 -6.48 -8.18
C TYR A 176 8.41 -7.78 -8.96
N ASP A 177 9.53 -8.50 -8.75
CA ASP A 177 9.79 -9.79 -9.39
C ASP A 177 8.72 -10.83 -9.01
N TYR A 178 8.32 -10.88 -7.73
CA TYR A 178 7.21 -11.72 -7.29
C TYR A 178 5.89 -11.33 -7.99
N ALA A 179 5.58 -10.04 -8.05
CA ALA A 179 4.36 -9.56 -8.70
C ALA A 179 4.30 -9.87 -10.21
N GLN A 180 5.45 -9.93 -10.90
CA GLN A 180 5.51 -10.27 -12.33
C GLN A 180 5.17 -11.74 -12.62
N THR A 181 5.37 -12.61 -11.64
CA THR A 181 5.19 -14.06 -11.79
C THR A 181 3.93 -14.62 -11.13
N HIS A 182 3.22 -13.78 -10.33
CA HIS A 182 2.04 -14.21 -9.59
C HIS A 182 0.81 -13.40 -9.99
N ASN A 183 -0.11 -14.03 -10.69
CA ASN A 183 -1.41 -13.45 -11.03
C ASN A 183 -2.21 -13.13 -9.76
N ASN A 184 -3.02 -12.07 -9.80
CA ASN A 184 -3.80 -11.59 -8.66
C ASN A 184 -2.97 -11.04 -7.48
N PHE A 185 -1.68 -10.78 -7.68
CA PHE A 185 -0.83 -10.07 -6.73
C PHE A 185 -0.49 -8.68 -7.29
N TYR A 186 -0.73 -7.65 -6.50
CA TYR A 186 -0.61 -6.26 -6.91
C TYR A 186 0.25 -5.48 -5.92
N ILE A 187 1.10 -4.60 -6.42
CA ILE A 187 1.87 -3.68 -5.57
C ILE A 187 1.16 -2.33 -5.48
N CYS A 188 0.95 -1.84 -4.25
CA CYS A 188 0.75 -0.41 -4.02
C CYS A 188 2.14 0.22 -3.83
N ASP A 189 2.59 0.98 -4.81
CA ASP A 189 3.96 1.53 -4.85
C ASP A 189 4.11 2.73 -3.90
N VAL A 190 4.21 2.43 -2.61
CA VAL A 190 4.39 3.42 -1.54
C VAL A 190 5.72 4.15 -1.68
N ASN A 191 6.75 3.48 -2.24
CA ASN A 191 8.03 4.11 -2.51
C ASN A 191 7.86 5.32 -3.45
N TYR A 192 7.16 5.14 -4.57
CA TYR A 192 6.87 6.23 -5.50
C TYR A 192 5.96 7.30 -4.89
N ILE A 193 4.89 6.88 -4.17
CA ILE A 193 3.92 7.79 -3.59
C ILE A 193 4.59 8.70 -2.56
N SER A 194 5.42 8.13 -1.67
CA SER A 194 6.15 8.88 -0.64
C SER A 194 7.17 9.86 -1.22
N ALA A 195 7.89 9.43 -2.27
CA ALA A 195 8.83 10.29 -2.98
C ALA A 195 8.11 11.46 -3.69
N SER A 196 6.98 11.18 -4.33
CA SER A 196 6.16 12.20 -5.02
C SER A 196 5.51 13.20 -4.06
N TYR A 197 5.09 12.75 -2.88
CA TYR A 197 4.51 13.60 -1.85
C TYR A 197 5.55 14.50 -1.17
N GLY A 198 6.74 14.00 -1.02
CA GLY A 198 7.85 14.56 -0.27
C GLY A 198 8.20 13.67 0.91
N LEU A 199 9.33 12.98 0.79
CA LEU A 199 9.75 11.96 1.75
C LEU A 199 9.90 12.49 3.19
N ASP A 200 10.30 13.76 3.32
CA ASP A 200 10.40 14.49 4.59
C ASP A 200 9.04 14.73 5.27
N LYS A 201 7.96 14.71 4.50
CA LYS A 201 6.58 14.97 4.97
C LYS A 201 5.73 13.70 5.02
N TRP A 202 6.25 12.59 4.50
CA TRP A 202 5.51 11.33 4.39
C TRP A 202 5.19 10.71 5.75
N SER A 203 6.10 10.81 6.70
CA SER A 203 5.93 10.28 8.06
C SER A 203 6.18 11.35 9.10
N ASP A 204 5.50 11.21 10.24
CA ASP A 204 5.66 12.08 11.39
C ASP A 204 6.04 11.24 12.62
N PRO A 205 7.25 11.43 13.20
CA PRO A 205 7.68 10.69 14.38
C PRO A 205 6.73 10.81 15.56
N TYR A 206 6.10 11.97 15.77
CA TYR A 206 5.14 12.16 16.85
C TYR A 206 3.96 11.20 16.71
N TYR A 207 3.32 11.15 15.54
CA TYR A 207 2.19 10.26 15.30
C TYR A 207 2.59 8.79 15.34
N TRP A 208 3.79 8.47 14.91
CA TRP A 208 4.29 7.09 15.05
C TRP A 208 4.43 6.68 16.52
N TYR A 209 5.07 7.48 17.34
CA TYR A 209 5.27 7.12 18.75
C TYR A 209 3.96 7.09 19.54
N MET A 210 3.05 8.01 19.26
CA MET A 210 1.77 8.12 19.98
C MET A 210 0.71 7.13 19.49
N TYR A 211 0.61 6.89 18.18
CA TYR A 211 -0.53 6.20 17.59
C TYR A 211 -0.14 5.08 16.62
N LYS A 212 1.14 4.88 16.36
CA LYS A 212 1.64 3.92 15.36
C LYS A 212 1.15 4.20 13.94
N TYR A 213 0.93 5.45 13.58
CA TYR A 213 0.71 5.86 12.20
C TYR A 213 2.06 5.98 11.49
N ALA A 214 2.32 5.14 10.48
CA ALA A 214 3.52 5.24 9.67
C ALA A 214 3.43 6.38 8.66
N VAL A 215 2.22 6.66 8.19
CA VAL A 215 1.94 7.72 7.24
C VAL A 215 1.41 8.95 7.97
N ALA A 216 1.98 10.13 7.69
CA ALA A 216 1.50 11.39 8.24
C ALA A 216 0.05 11.65 7.82
N VAL A 217 -0.77 12.17 8.75
CA VAL A 217 -2.21 12.36 8.52
C VAL A 217 -2.52 13.09 7.20
N PRO A 218 -1.82 14.18 6.81
CA PRO A 218 -2.08 14.84 5.52
C PRO A 218 -1.71 14.01 4.29
N ALA A 219 -0.87 12.97 4.43
CA ALA A 219 -0.45 12.09 3.34
C ALA A 219 -1.40 10.89 3.15
N ILE A 220 -2.23 10.56 4.16
CA ILE A 220 -3.18 9.43 4.10
C ILE A 220 -4.09 9.46 2.85
N PRO A 221 -4.65 10.62 2.40
CA PRO A 221 -5.46 10.64 1.20
C PRO A 221 -4.70 10.21 -0.08
N TYR A 222 -3.41 10.48 -0.16
CA TYR A 222 -2.58 10.05 -1.31
C TYR A 222 -2.38 8.54 -1.32
N LEU A 223 -2.09 7.93 -0.17
CA LEU A 223 -2.01 6.47 -0.04
C LEU A 223 -3.36 5.84 -0.38
N SER A 224 -4.44 6.28 0.29
CA SER A 224 -5.78 5.71 0.13
C SER A 224 -6.30 5.85 -1.30
N PHE A 225 -6.02 6.98 -1.97
CA PHE A 225 -6.36 7.19 -3.38
C PHE A 225 -5.67 6.16 -4.29
N ASN A 226 -4.37 5.90 -4.08
CA ASN A 226 -3.64 4.94 -4.89
C ASN A 226 -4.10 3.50 -4.64
N VAL A 227 -4.33 3.11 -3.40
CA VAL A 227 -4.94 1.79 -3.07
C VAL A 227 -6.31 1.66 -3.73
N ALA A 228 -7.16 2.69 -3.64
CA ALA A 228 -8.49 2.69 -4.28
C ALA A 228 -8.39 2.56 -5.81
N LYS A 229 -7.36 3.14 -6.45
CA LYS A 229 -7.12 2.97 -7.89
C LYS A 229 -6.76 1.53 -8.25
N VAL A 230 -5.94 0.86 -7.43
CA VAL A 230 -5.63 -0.57 -7.64
C VAL A 230 -6.92 -1.39 -7.53
N ILE A 231 -7.70 -1.21 -6.46
CA ILE A 231 -8.99 -1.91 -6.27
C ILE A 231 -9.95 -1.63 -7.43
N LYS A 232 -10.05 -0.37 -7.87
CA LYS A 232 -10.85 0.01 -9.03
C LYS A 232 -10.40 -0.70 -10.31
N SER A 233 -9.10 -0.89 -10.52
CA SER A 233 -8.59 -1.58 -11.71
C SER A 233 -8.98 -3.05 -11.73
N ILE A 234 -9.14 -3.67 -10.56
CA ILE A 234 -9.54 -5.08 -10.42
C ILE A 234 -11.05 -5.24 -10.64
N TYR A 235 -11.88 -4.38 -10.04
CA TYR A 235 -13.34 -4.56 -10.00
C TYR A 235 -14.14 -3.52 -10.77
N GLY A 236 -13.51 -2.43 -11.18
CA GLY A 236 -14.19 -1.36 -11.91
C GLY A 236 -14.58 -1.77 -13.30
N LYS A 237 -15.66 -1.19 -13.82
CA LYS A 237 -16.00 -1.31 -15.24
C LYS A 237 -14.91 -0.62 -16.06
N ASN A 238 -14.01 -1.40 -16.63
CA ASN A 238 -12.97 -0.90 -17.51
C ASN A 238 -13.63 -0.35 -18.78
N LYS A 239 -13.67 0.98 -18.90
CA LYS A 239 -13.74 1.58 -20.23
C LYS A 239 -12.39 1.27 -20.87
N LYS A 240 -12.37 0.45 -21.92
CA LYS A 240 -11.16 0.21 -22.71
C LYS A 240 -10.79 1.53 -23.36
N ALA A 241 -9.92 2.32 -22.72
CA ALA A 241 -9.27 3.45 -23.35
C ALA A 241 -8.07 2.89 -24.12
N ILE A 242 -8.19 2.75 -25.43
CA ILE A 242 -7.06 2.48 -26.30
C ILE A 242 -6.31 3.80 -26.41
N TRP A 243 -5.21 3.97 -25.69
CA TRP A 243 -4.26 5.05 -25.91
C TRP A 243 -3.47 4.70 -27.16
N ILE A 244 -3.86 5.24 -28.30
CA ILE A 244 -3.03 5.23 -29.51
C ILE A 244 -1.98 6.31 -29.29
N TRP A 245 -0.76 5.94 -28.89
CA TRP A 245 0.41 6.81 -29.01
C TRP A 245 0.72 6.97 -30.49
N ILE A 246 0.25 8.08 -31.09
CA ILE A 246 0.79 8.50 -32.38
C ILE A 246 2.15 9.09 -32.07
N ILE A 247 3.20 8.26 -32.15
CA ILE A 247 4.57 8.77 -32.25
C ILE A 247 4.65 9.44 -33.61
N ARG A 248 4.54 10.77 -33.66
CA ARG A 248 5.01 11.53 -34.79
C ARG A 248 6.53 11.42 -34.79
N CYS A 249 7.05 10.40 -35.48
CA CYS A 249 8.42 10.44 -36.00
C CYS A 249 8.42 11.47 -37.12
N GLY A 250 9.01 12.61 -36.89
CA GLY A 250 9.18 13.62 -37.91
C GLY A 250 9.63 14.93 -37.32
N GLU A 251 10.83 15.28 -37.67
CA GLU A 251 11.53 16.55 -37.50
C GLU A 251 12.41 16.65 -36.25
N ALA A 252 13.52 15.86 -36.32
CA ALA A 252 14.80 16.33 -35.84
C ALA A 252 15.52 16.92 -37.07
N LEU A 253 15.72 18.21 -37.09
CA LEU A 253 16.82 18.96 -37.76
C LEU A 253 17.15 20.15 -36.89
#